data_754a769b0fd3cf071d9d53539e182097
#
_entry.id   754a769b0fd3cf071d9d53539e182097
#
_cell.length_a   1.000
_cell.length_b   1.000
_cell.length_c   1.000
_cell.angle_alpha   90.00
_cell.angle_beta   90.00
_cell.angle_gamma   90.00
#
_symmetry.space_group_name_H-M   'P 1'
#
loop_
_entity.id
_entity.type
_entity.pdbx_description
1 polymer ?
#
loop_
_entity_poly.entity_id
_entity_poly.type
_entity_poly.pdbx_seq_one_letter_code
_entity_poly.pdbx_strand_id
1 'polypeptide(L)'
;MEHRDADIQYCERLFQRFYEIGSTPQGGVTRLGYSETEDAMHEAFKELAGELGAKIDTDEVGNTYAANTDETGYTLIGSHLDSVIEGGRYDGVAGVMAGLMVMRWAKEDGIRI
;
A
#
# COMPACT_ATOMS: atom_id res chain seq x y z
N MET A 1 -10.12 -20.31 4.96
CA MET A 1 -11.51 -20.10 5.43
C MET A 1 -11.56 -19.38 6.76
N GLU A 2 -10.85 -19.86 7.73
CA GLU A 2 -10.81 -19.26 9.08
C GLU A 2 -10.33 -17.81 9.08
N HIS A 3 -9.49 -17.43 8.12
CA HIS A 3 -8.91 -16.09 8.04
C HIS A 3 -9.67 -15.13 7.13
N ARG A 4 -10.73 -15.62 6.48
CA ARG A 4 -11.44 -14.83 5.47
C ARG A 4 -12.01 -13.51 6.01
N ASP A 5 -12.68 -13.57 7.16
CA ASP A 5 -13.28 -12.37 7.75
C ASP A 5 -12.20 -11.39 8.21
N ALA A 6 -11.11 -11.90 8.79
CA ALA A 6 -9.97 -11.07 9.18
C ALA A 6 -9.30 -10.44 7.97
N ASP A 7 -9.18 -11.17 6.86
CA ASP A 7 -8.61 -10.64 5.62
C ASP A 7 -9.48 -9.54 5.03
N ILE A 8 -10.80 -9.73 5.02
CA ILE A 8 -11.73 -8.71 4.54
C ILE A 8 -11.64 -7.45 5.39
N GLN A 9 -11.63 -7.60 6.70
CA GLN A 9 -11.49 -6.46 7.63
C GLN A 9 -10.18 -5.72 7.42
N TYR A 10 -9.10 -6.44 7.22
CA TYR A 10 -7.80 -5.83 6.96
C TYR A 10 -7.81 -5.07 5.62
N CYS A 11 -8.39 -5.67 4.59
CA CYS A 11 -8.51 -5.04 3.28
C CYS A 11 -9.34 -3.75 3.36
N GLU A 12 -10.46 -3.78 4.08
CA GLU A 12 -11.30 -2.59 4.30
C GLU A 12 -10.54 -1.50 5.05
N ARG A 13 -9.75 -1.88 6.05
CA ARG A 13 -8.91 -0.94 6.79
C ARG A 13 -7.87 -0.29 5.90
N LEU A 14 -7.21 -1.06 5.03
CA LEU A 14 -6.25 -0.52 4.07
C LEU A 14 -6.92 0.48 3.13
N PHE A 15 -8.04 0.07 2.55
CA PHE A 15 -8.76 0.94 1.62
C PHE A 15 -9.19 2.24 2.30
N GLN A 16 -9.79 2.16 3.48
CA GLN A 16 -10.26 3.34 4.20
C GLN A 16 -9.11 4.28 4.52
N ARG A 17 -7.97 3.74 4.95
CA ARG A 17 -6.79 4.56 5.27
C ARG A 17 -6.29 5.32 4.06
N PHE A 18 -6.24 4.69 2.89
CA PHE A 18 -5.81 5.35 1.67
C PHE A 18 -6.89 6.30 1.13
N TYR A 19 -8.14 5.90 1.19
CA TYR A 19 -9.24 6.70 0.64
C TYR A 19 -9.40 8.05 1.34
N GLU A 20 -9.09 8.13 2.61
CA GLU A 20 -9.14 9.39 3.37
C GLU A 20 -8.17 10.44 2.81
N ILE A 21 -7.12 10.01 2.13
CA ILE A 21 -6.11 10.90 1.58
C ILE A 21 -6.50 11.30 0.16
N GLY A 22 -6.84 12.56 -0.04
CA GLY A 22 -7.16 13.11 -1.35
C GLY A 22 -8.54 12.78 -1.88
N SER A 23 -9.44 12.22 -1.07
CA SER A 23 -10.83 11.99 -1.49
C SER A 23 -11.52 13.34 -1.75
N THR A 24 -12.42 13.36 -2.73
CA THR A 24 -13.13 14.57 -3.14
C THR A 24 -14.61 14.48 -2.86
N PRO A 25 -15.34 15.62 -2.85
CA PRO A 25 -16.80 15.60 -2.68
C PRO A 25 -17.54 14.79 -3.74
N GLN A 26 -16.95 14.63 -4.93
CA GLN A 26 -17.53 13.87 -6.02
C GLN A 26 -17.30 12.36 -5.87
N GLY A 27 -16.54 11.93 -4.88
CA GLY A 27 -16.30 10.53 -4.59
C GLY A 27 -15.06 9.91 -5.25
N GLY A 28 -14.34 10.69 -6.05
CA GLY A 28 -13.07 10.29 -6.61
C GLY A 28 -11.91 10.62 -5.68
N VAL A 29 -10.70 10.51 -6.19
CA VAL A 29 -9.50 10.90 -5.47
C VAL A 29 -8.61 11.78 -6.35
N THR A 30 -7.91 12.72 -5.74
CA THR A 30 -6.93 13.57 -6.43
C THR A 30 -5.61 13.52 -5.65
N ARG A 31 -4.62 12.84 -6.22
CA ARG A 31 -3.31 12.59 -5.60
C ARG A 31 -2.21 12.75 -6.64
N LEU A 32 -2.03 13.98 -7.14
CA LEU A 32 -1.10 14.23 -8.23
C LEU A 32 0.32 13.82 -7.86
N GLY A 33 1.04 13.28 -8.85
CA GLY A 33 2.43 12.86 -8.66
C GLY A 33 3.30 13.98 -8.13
N TYR A 34 4.14 13.67 -7.15
CA TYR A 34 5.04 14.61 -6.46
C TYR A 34 4.32 15.73 -5.71
N SER A 35 3.02 15.57 -5.43
CA SER A 35 2.29 16.51 -4.58
C SER A 35 2.40 16.11 -3.11
N GLU A 36 2.01 17.02 -2.21
CA GLU A 36 1.93 16.71 -0.77
C GLU A 36 0.93 15.60 -0.49
N THR A 37 -0.12 15.49 -1.30
CA THR A 37 -1.12 14.44 -1.15
C THR A 37 -0.52 13.07 -1.48
N GLU A 38 0.29 12.98 -2.53
CA GLU A 38 1.00 11.75 -2.83
C GLU A 38 2.00 11.42 -1.71
N ASP A 39 2.71 12.41 -1.18
CA ASP A 39 3.63 12.21 -0.06
C ASP A 39 2.89 11.59 1.14
N ALA A 40 1.67 12.08 1.42
CA ALA A 40 0.85 11.52 2.49
C ALA A 40 0.46 10.07 2.22
N MET A 41 0.24 9.70 0.96
CA MET A 41 -0.03 8.31 0.56
C MET A 41 1.18 7.42 0.84
N HIS A 42 2.40 7.88 0.52
CA HIS A 42 3.62 7.14 0.82
C HIS A 42 3.83 6.99 2.32
N GLU A 43 3.54 8.02 3.11
CA GLU A 43 3.64 7.93 4.57
C GLU A 43 2.64 6.92 5.13
N ALA A 44 1.41 6.88 4.61
CA ALA A 44 0.42 5.88 5.00
C ALA A 44 0.90 4.46 4.65
N PHE A 45 1.48 4.28 3.48
CA PHE A 45 2.04 2.98 3.08
C PHE A 45 3.15 2.53 4.04
N LYS A 46 4.07 3.43 4.37
CA LYS A 46 5.17 3.14 5.31
C LYS A 46 4.63 2.70 6.67
N GLU A 47 3.61 3.39 7.16
CA GLU A 47 2.95 3.07 8.42
C GLU A 47 2.33 1.68 8.39
N LEU A 48 1.54 1.40 7.35
CA LEU A 48 0.87 0.11 7.20
C LEU A 48 1.85 -1.05 7.02
N ALA A 49 2.88 -0.86 6.21
CA ALA A 49 3.92 -1.87 6.02
C ALA A 49 4.75 -2.06 7.30
N GLY A 50 5.01 -0.97 8.02
CA GLY A 50 5.71 -1.02 9.31
C GLY A 50 4.97 -1.85 10.34
N GLU A 51 3.64 -1.82 10.35
CA GLU A 51 2.83 -2.66 11.23
C GLU A 51 3.03 -4.15 10.94
N LEU A 52 3.41 -4.49 9.73
CA LEU A 52 3.74 -5.87 9.35
C LEU A 52 5.19 -6.24 9.62
N GLY A 53 5.95 -5.32 10.23
CA GLY A 53 7.36 -5.54 10.53
C GLY A 53 8.28 -5.39 9.32
N ALA A 54 7.79 -4.77 8.25
CA ALA A 54 8.58 -4.60 7.04
C ALA A 54 9.71 -3.58 7.23
N LYS A 55 10.79 -3.81 6.52
CA LYS A 55 11.89 -2.87 6.41
C LYS A 55 11.58 -1.89 5.29
N ILE A 56 11.61 -0.62 5.58
CA ILE A 56 11.22 0.44 4.65
C ILE A 56 12.44 1.10 4.05
N ASP A 57 12.41 1.33 2.74
CA ASP A 57 13.45 2.06 2.03
C ASP A 57 12.82 2.95 0.96
N THR A 58 13.53 4.00 0.57
CA THR A 58 13.07 4.94 -0.47
C THR A 58 14.25 5.19 -1.41
N ASP A 59 14.01 5.12 -2.71
CA ASP A 59 15.07 5.37 -3.68
C ASP A 59 15.20 6.86 -4.05
N GLU A 60 16.13 7.14 -4.96
CA GLU A 60 16.47 8.50 -5.38
C GLU A 60 15.33 9.27 -6.04
N VAL A 61 14.38 8.55 -6.62
CA VAL A 61 13.25 9.19 -7.32
C VAL A 61 11.96 9.11 -6.53
N GLY A 62 12.03 8.62 -5.30
CA GLY A 62 10.88 8.63 -4.39
C GLY A 62 10.03 7.37 -4.38
N ASN A 63 10.47 6.29 -5.00
CA ASN A 63 9.75 5.02 -4.86
C ASN A 63 9.95 4.48 -3.44
N THR A 64 8.89 4.00 -2.83
CA THR A 64 8.92 3.42 -1.49
C THR A 64 8.87 1.89 -1.58
N TYR A 65 9.75 1.24 -0.85
CA TYR A 65 9.86 -0.20 -0.80
C TYR A 65 9.63 -0.70 0.62
N ALA A 66 8.91 -1.82 0.73
CA ALA A 66 8.73 -2.52 1.99
C ALA A 66 9.16 -3.97 1.77
N ALA A 67 10.06 -4.47 2.59
CA ALA A 67 10.63 -5.81 2.42
C ALA A 67 10.51 -6.62 3.71
N ASN A 68 10.26 -7.91 3.58
CA ASN A 68 10.26 -8.82 4.72
C ASN A 68 11.54 -9.66 4.80
N THR A 69 12.54 -9.33 3.99
CA THR A 69 13.82 -10.03 3.97
C THR A 69 14.96 -9.07 3.60
N ASP A 70 16.17 -9.34 4.09
CA ASP A 70 17.38 -8.65 3.68
C ASP A 70 18.12 -9.40 2.56
N GLU A 71 17.63 -10.57 2.17
CA GLU A 71 18.26 -11.40 1.16
C GLU A 71 18.04 -10.84 -0.24
N THR A 72 18.98 -11.14 -1.15
CA THR A 72 18.81 -10.88 -2.58
C THR A 72 17.94 -11.99 -3.19
N GLY A 73 17.37 -11.77 -4.37
CA GLY A 73 16.53 -12.76 -5.01
C GLY A 73 15.14 -12.83 -4.44
N TYR A 74 14.50 -11.70 -4.31
CA TYR A 74 13.13 -11.56 -3.81
C TYR A 74 12.14 -11.43 -4.95
N THR A 75 10.86 -11.66 -4.65
CA THR A 75 9.76 -11.38 -5.56
C THR A 75 9.27 -9.96 -5.32
N LEU A 76 9.14 -9.17 -6.38
CA LEU A 76 8.69 -7.79 -6.30
C LEU A 76 7.22 -7.69 -6.69
N ILE A 77 6.42 -7.06 -5.85
CA ILE A 77 5.02 -6.74 -6.11
C ILE A 77 4.89 -5.24 -5.99
N GLY A 78 4.32 -4.58 -6.99
CA GLY A 78 4.25 -3.13 -6.95
C GLY A 78 3.10 -2.54 -7.72
N SER A 79 2.84 -1.28 -7.46
CA SER A 79 1.87 -0.45 -8.16
C SER A 79 2.21 1.02 -7.88
N HIS A 80 1.21 1.90 -7.90
CA HIS A 80 1.44 3.33 -7.68
C HIS A 80 0.45 3.91 -6.68
N LEU A 81 0.78 5.08 -6.13
CA LEU A 81 -0.03 5.76 -5.12
C LEU A 81 -0.53 7.13 -5.56
N ASP A 82 -0.09 7.60 -6.73
CA ASP A 82 -0.61 8.83 -7.32
C ASP A 82 -1.90 8.57 -8.08
N SER A 83 -2.59 9.63 -8.42
CA SER A 83 -3.77 9.57 -9.27
C SER A 83 -3.86 10.83 -10.13
N VAL A 84 -4.70 10.77 -11.16
CA VAL A 84 -5.13 11.97 -11.90
C VAL A 84 -6.16 12.72 -11.06
N ILE A 85 -6.55 13.93 -11.51
CA ILE A 85 -7.63 14.68 -10.88
C ILE A 85 -8.93 13.88 -11.02
N GLU A 86 -9.67 13.74 -9.92
CA GLU A 86 -10.88 12.91 -9.87
C GLU A 86 -10.64 11.50 -10.40
N GLY A 87 -9.54 10.89 -9.95
CA GLY A 87 -9.17 9.52 -10.33
C GLY A 87 -10.05 8.48 -9.65
N GLY A 88 -9.99 7.26 -10.16
CA GLY A 88 -10.68 6.12 -9.56
C GLY A 88 -10.11 5.77 -8.19
N ARG A 89 -10.99 5.40 -7.26
CA ARG A 89 -10.62 5.10 -5.87
C ARG A 89 -9.62 3.94 -5.74
N TYR A 90 -9.69 3.02 -6.67
CA TYR A 90 -8.88 1.79 -6.64
C TYR A 90 -7.71 1.82 -7.59
N ASP A 91 -7.62 2.82 -8.46
CA ASP A 91 -6.54 2.91 -9.44
C ASP A 91 -5.20 3.03 -8.73
N GLY A 92 -4.29 2.11 -9.00
CA GLY A 92 -2.99 2.01 -8.33
C GLY A 92 -3.09 1.43 -6.93
N VAL A 93 -3.99 1.95 -6.12
CA VAL A 93 -4.15 1.56 -4.71
C VAL A 93 -4.51 0.08 -4.56
N ALA A 94 -5.35 -0.46 -5.45
CA ALA A 94 -5.71 -1.88 -5.39
C ALA A 94 -4.46 -2.77 -5.49
N GLY A 95 -3.52 -2.43 -6.36
CA GLY A 95 -2.27 -3.18 -6.49
C GLY A 95 -1.39 -3.06 -5.25
N VAL A 96 -1.31 -1.87 -4.64
CA VAL A 96 -0.58 -1.66 -3.39
C VAL A 96 -1.21 -2.45 -2.25
N MET A 97 -2.54 -2.42 -2.16
CA MET A 97 -3.28 -3.20 -1.14
C MET A 97 -3.02 -4.70 -1.32
N ALA A 98 -3.03 -5.17 -2.57
CA ALA A 98 -2.74 -6.58 -2.85
C ALA A 98 -1.34 -6.96 -2.37
N GLY A 99 -0.35 -6.09 -2.59
CA GLY A 99 1.02 -6.32 -2.10
C GLY A 99 1.08 -6.41 -0.58
N LEU A 100 0.40 -5.52 0.12
CA LEU A 100 0.33 -5.55 1.58
C LEU A 100 -0.39 -6.81 2.09
N MET A 101 -1.44 -7.25 1.40
CA MET A 101 -2.14 -8.49 1.74
C MET A 101 -1.23 -9.70 1.62
N VAL A 102 -0.48 -9.79 0.51
CA VAL A 102 0.48 -10.87 0.30
C VAL A 102 1.56 -10.85 1.39
N MET A 103 2.06 -9.68 1.74
CA MET A 103 3.06 -9.53 2.80
C MET A 103 2.51 -9.98 4.15
N ARG A 104 1.26 -9.65 4.44
CA ARG A 104 0.60 -10.10 5.68
C ARG A 104 0.50 -11.62 5.73
N TRP A 105 0.06 -12.26 4.64
CA TRP A 105 -0.02 -13.71 4.58
C TRP A 105 1.36 -14.36 4.70
N ALA A 106 2.37 -13.79 4.04
CA ALA A 106 3.73 -14.29 4.14
C ALA A 106 4.24 -14.24 5.58
N LYS A 107 3.94 -13.16 6.29
CA LYS A 107 4.30 -13.02 7.70
C LYS A 107 3.62 -14.09 8.57
N GLU A 108 2.31 -14.30 8.37
CA GLU A 108 1.54 -15.30 9.11
C GLU A 108 2.08 -16.71 8.88
N ASP A 109 2.48 -17.01 7.65
CA ASP A 109 2.98 -18.33 7.25
C ASP A 109 4.49 -18.49 7.37
N GLY A 110 5.20 -17.42 7.76
CA GLY A 110 6.66 -17.45 7.88
C GLY A 110 7.40 -17.57 6.55
N ILE A 111 6.78 -17.08 5.47
CA ILE A 111 7.34 -17.15 4.12
C ILE A 111 8.02 -15.83 3.77
N ARG A 112 9.16 -15.91 3.07
CA ARG A 112 9.84 -14.72 2.53
C ARG A 112 9.39 -14.48 1.10
N ILE A 113 9.27 -13.22 0.78
CA ILE A 113 8.94 -12.83 -0.58
C ILE A 113 10.07 -12.02 -1.17
#